data_efe89bd1985271c5bb9536ea5921b84c
#
_entry.id   efe89bd1985271c5bb9536ea5921b84c
#
_cell.length_a   1.000
_cell.length_b   1.000
_cell.length_c   1.000
_cell.angle_alpha   90.00
_cell.angle_beta   90.00
_cell.angle_gamma   90.00
#
_symmetry.space_group_name_H-M   'P 1'
#
loop_
_entity.id
_entity.type
_entity.pdbx_description
1 polymer ?
#
loop_
_entity_poly.entity_id
_entity_poly.type
_entity_poly.pdbx_seq_one_letter_code
_entity_poly.pdbx_strand_id
1 'polypeptide(L)'
;MCTVCYFFFKFFKICILLKSAWAGYYDYNTLDQNAIIRMHPYHDNLIFATGFSGHGIQQAPAVGKAIMELLLEERYRTIDLSRFGFERIITNSPIFEQNIV
;
A
#
# COMPACT_ATOMS: atom_id res chain seq x y z
N MET A 1 1.49 18.82 -13.80
CA MET A 1 1.33 17.62 -14.65
C MET A 1 1.81 16.40 -13.87
N CYS A 2 1.05 15.33 -13.87
CA CYS A 2 1.43 14.09 -13.18
C CYS A 2 2.67 13.46 -13.85
N THR A 3 3.69 13.09 -13.08
CA THR A 3 4.92 12.47 -13.59
C THR A 3 4.63 11.19 -14.37
N VAL A 4 3.64 10.41 -13.93
CA VAL A 4 3.19 9.19 -14.62
C VAL A 4 2.61 9.51 -16.00
N CYS A 5 1.82 10.56 -16.13
CA CYS A 5 1.27 11.00 -17.42
C CYS A 5 2.38 11.44 -18.38
N TYR A 6 3.38 12.17 -17.89
CA TYR A 6 4.53 12.58 -18.67
C TYR A 6 5.34 11.39 -19.19
N PHE A 7 5.61 10.41 -18.32
CA PHE A 7 6.31 9.18 -18.68
C PHE A 7 5.53 8.37 -19.73
N PHE A 8 4.24 8.24 -19.55
CA PHE A 8 3.33 7.56 -20.49
C PHE A 8 3.34 8.25 -21.87
N PHE A 9 3.31 9.58 -21.90
CA PHE A 9 3.40 10.39 -23.12
C PHE A 9 4.72 10.19 -23.85
N LYS A 10 5.83 10.13 -23.14
CA LYS A 10 7.15 9.96 -23.72
C LYS A 10 7.35 8.54 -24.31
N PHE A 11 6.77 7.55 -23.67
CA PHE A 11 6.89 6.14 -24.07
C PHE A 11 5.95 5.76 -25.22
N PHE A 12 4.73 6.27 -25.21
CA PHE A 12 3.72 6.02 -26.24
C PHE A 12 3.49 7.29 -27.06
N LYS A 13 4.19 7.42 -28.18
CA LYS A 13 3.96 8.52 -29.13
C LYS A 13 2.56 8.55 -29.76
N ILE A 14 1.67 7.63 -29.39
CA ILE A 14 0.31 7.50 -29.90
C ILE A 14 -0.67 8.18 -28.91
N CYS A 15 -0.44 9.46 -28.62
CA CYS A 15 -1.32 10.25 -27.77
C CYS A 15 -2.60 10.73 -28.47
N ILE A 16 -2.77 10.43 -29.75
CA ILE A 16 -3.91 10.84 -30.57
C ILE A 16 -5.25 10.30 -30.02
N LEU A 17 -5.21 9.19 -29.26
CA LEU A 17 -6.38 8.56 -28.66
C LEU A 17 -6.64 8.99 -27.22
N LEU A 18 -5.78 9.80 -26.60
CA LEU A 18 -5.97 10.28 -25.24
C LEU A 18 -7.01 11.39 -25.21
N LYS A 19 -8.21 11.08 -24.72
CA LYS A 19 -9.31 12.06 -24.63
C LYS A 19 -9.25 12.90 -23.37
N SER A 20 -8.74 12.34 -22.26
CA SER A 20 -8.60 13.06 -21.00
C SER A 20 -7.52 12.39 -20.13
N ALA A 21 -6.97 13.16 -19.22
CA ALA A 21 -6.08 12.67 -18.17
C ALA A 21 -6.34 13.46 -16.89
N TRP A 22 -6.29 12.79 -15.76
CA TRP A 22 -6.43 13.41 -14.44
C TRP A 22 -5.52 12.73 -13.44
N ALA A 23 -5.20 13.44 -12.36
CA ALA A 23 -4.47 12.91 -11.22
C ALA A 23 -5.42 12.74 -10.02
N GLY A 24 -5.21 11.68 -9.25
CA GLY A 24 -5.90 11.44 -7.99
C GLY A 24 -4.92 11.46 -6.82
N TYR A 25 -5.44 11.68 -5.64
CA TYR A 25 -4.69 11.55 -4.41
C TYR A 25 -4.74 10.11 -3.90
N TYR A 26 -3.68 9.67 -3.22
CA TYR A 26 -3.65 8.40 -2.53
C TYR A 26 -3.05 8.56 -1.13
N ASP A 27 -3.29 7.61 -0.26
CA ASP A 27 -2.76 7.57 1.08
C ASP A 27 -1.25 7.30 1.06
N TYR A 28 -0.47 8.23 1.56
CA TYR A 28 0.98 8.15 1.56
C TYR A 28 1.52 7.97 2.97
N ASN A 29 2.23 6.88 3.21
CA ASN A 29 2.93 6.66 4.47
C ASN A 29 4.28 7.37 4.44
N THR A 30 4.39 8.44 5.23
CA THR A 30 5.58 9.29 5.25
C THR A 30 6.80 8.65 5.93
N LEU A 31 6.60 7.61 6.74
CA LEU A 31 7.69 6.96 7.44
C LEU A 31 8.56 6.13 6.49
N ASP A 32 7.95 5.21 5.76
CA ASP A 32 8.68 4.23 4.95
C ASP A 32 7.98 3.85 3.65
N GLN A 33 6.88 4.54 3.29
CA GLN A 33 6.10 4.29 2.07
C GLN A 33 5.50 2.87 1.97
N ASN A 34 5.47 2.16 3.07
CA ASN A 34 4.89 0.82 3.17
C ASN A 34 3.56 0.84 3.91
N ALA A 35 2.67 -0.07 3.53
CA ALA A 35 1.36 -0.20 4.14
C ALA A 35 1.42 -0.54 5.62
N ILE A 36 0.38 -0.15 6.34
CA ILE A 36 0.13 -0.56 7.73
C ILE A 36 -1.00 -1.57 7.70
N ILE A 37 -0.72 -2.82 8.07
CA ILE A 37 -1.68 -3.92 8.02
C ILE A 37 -1.61 -4.64 9.35
N ARG A 38 -2.54 -4.34 10.26
CA ARG A 38 -2.63 -5.01 11.56
C ARG A 38 -3.89 -4.63 12.33
N MET A 39 -4.23 -5.45 13.31
CA MET A 39 -5.21 -5.09 14.34
C MET A 39 -4.68 -3.94 15.20
N HIS A 40 -5.57 -3.06 15.61
CA HIS A 40 -5.23 -1.96 16.50
C HIS A 40 -4.78 -2.52 17.87
N PRO A 41 -3.70 -2.00 18.46
CA PRO A 41 -3.15 -2.55 19.71
C PRO A 41 -4.10 -2.44 20.92
N TYR A 42 -5.04 -1.48 20.91
CA TYR A 42 -5.96 -1.24 22.04
C TYR A 42 -7.44 -1.52 21.71
N HIS A 43 -7.75 -1.86 20.46
CA HIS A 43 -9.13 -2.11 20.02
C HIS A 43 -9.20 -3.39 19.21
N ASP A 44 -9.81 -4.43 19.76
CA ASP A 44 -9.87 -5.75 19.16
C ASP A 44 -10.74 -5.83 17.89
N ASN A 45 -11.59 -4.84 17.69
CA ASN A 45 -12.50 -4.78 16.54
C ASN A 45 -12.08 -3.78 15.44
N LEU A 46 -10.85 -3.28 15.50
CA LEU A 46 -10.33 -2.33 14.54
C LEU A 46 -9.09 -2.89 13.84
N ILE A 47 -9.15 -2.99 12.52
CA ILE A 47 -8.02 -3.43 11.69
C ILE A 47 -7.61 -2.29 10.78
N PHE A 48 -6.33 -1.99 10.75
CA PHE A 48 -5.73 -1.09 9.75
C PHE A 48 -5.36 -1.84 8.49
N ALA A 49 -5.68 -1.24 7.35
CA ALA A 49 -5.16 -1.60 6.03
C ALA A 49 -5.05 -0.30 5.23
N THR A 50 -3.97 0.44 5.44
CA THR A 50 -3.81 1.82 4.93
C THR A 50 -2.35 2.13 4.62
N GLY A 51 -2.11 3.28 4.00
CA GLY A 51 -0.75 3.76 3.73
C GLY A 51 -0.05 3.02 2.59
N PHE A 52 -0.77 2.55 1.60
CA PHE A 52 -0.22 1.77 0.48
C PHE A 52 0.66 2.58 -0.48
N SER A 53 0.66 3.89 -0.35
CA SER A 53 1.57 4.81 -1.05
C SER A 53 1.58 4.62 -2.58
N GLY A 54 0.40 4.39 -3.16
CA GLY A 54 0.18 4.20 -4.59
C GLY A 54 0.25 2.75 -5.09
N HIS A 55 0.54 1.78 -4.22
CA HIS A 55 0.67 0.36 -4.60
C HIS A 55 -0.52 -0.51 -4.20
N GLY A 56 -1.62 0.09 -3.76
CA GLY A 56 -2.77 -0.64 -3.22
C GLY A 56 -3.42 -1.63 -4.20
N ILE A 57 -3.54 -1.27 -5.47
CA ILE A 57 -4.16 -2.14 -6.48
C ILE A 57 -3.40 -3.45 -6.64
N GLN A 58 -2.07 -3.40 -6.75
CA GLN A 58 -1.25 -4.59 -6.91
C GLN A 58 -1.27 -5.47 -5.65
N GLN A 59 -1.35 -4.85 -4.49
CA GLN A 59 -1.25 -5.52 -3.19
C GLN A 59 -2.61 -6.01 -2.66
N ALA A 60 -3.72 -5.47 -3.16
CA ALA A 60 -5.05 -5.73 -2.65
C ALA A 60 -5.44 -7.21 -2.51
N PRO A 61 -5.16 -8.10 -3.48
CA PRO A 61 -5.53 -9.51 -3.34
C PRO A 61 -4.80 -10.20 -2.18
N ALA A 62 -3.50 -9.95 -2.04
CA ALA A 62 -2.69 -10.53 -0.96
C ALA A 62 -3.10 -9.98 0.42
N VAL A 63 -3.35 -8.68 0.49
CA VAL A 63 -3.80 -8.00 1.72
C VAL A 63 -5.17 -8.50 2.14
N GLY A 64 -6.12 -8.61 1.20
CA GLY A 64 -7.46 -9.13 1.48
C GLY A 64 -7.43 -10.54 2.04
N LYS A 65 -6.60 -11.41 1.48
CA LYS A 65 -6.40 -12.77 1.99
C LYS A 65 -5.79 -12.76 3.39
N ALA A 66 -4.77 -11.96 3.62
CA ALA A 66 -4.12 -11.85 4.93
C ALA A 66 -5.06 -11.33 6.02
N ILE A 67 -5.91 -10.35 5.70
CA ILE A 67 -6.93 -9.83 6.62
C ILE A 67 -7.96 -10.92 6.94
N MET A 68 -8.41 -11.67 5.93
CA MET A 68 -9.32 -12.79 6.15
C MET A 68 -8.72 -13.82 7.10
N GLU A 69 -7.47 -14.21 6.90
CA GLU A 69 -6.76 -15.15 7.77
C GLU A 69 -6.63 -14.59 9.20
N LEU A 70 -6.29 -13.31 9.33
CA LEU A 70 -6.18 -12.64 10.61
C LEU A 70 -7.49 -12.60 11.37
N LEU A 71 -8.62 -12.41 10.69
CA LEU A 71 -9.96 -12.39 11.28
C LEU A 71 -10.44 -13.79 11.70
N LEU A 72 -10.16 -14.81 10.91
CA LEU A 72 -10.64 -16.17 11.15
C LEU A 72 -9.72 -17.01 12.05
N GLU A 73 -8.41 -16.83 11.90
CA GLU A 73 -7.40 -17.66 12.57
C GLU A 73 -6.51 -16.86 13.54
N GLU A 74 -6.72 -15.55 13.64
CA GLU A 74 -5.94 -14.61 14.47
C GLU A 74 -4.44 -14.59 14.14
N ARG A 75 -4.07 -15.08 12.97
CA ARG A 75 -2.68 -15.15 12.51
C ARG A 75 -2.58 -15.12 10.98
N TYR A 76 -1.43 -14.71 10.49
CA TYR A 76 -1.09 -14.85 9.08
C TYR A 76 -0.68 -16.28 8.77
N ARG A 77 -1.27 -16.89 7.76
CA ARG A 77 -1.04 -18.28 7.39
C ARG A 77 -0.28 -18.41 6.07
N THR A 78 -0.74 -17.73 5.02
CA THR A 78 -0.16 -17.84 3.67
C THR A 78 1.02 -16.91 3.48
N ILE A 79 0.88 -15.64 3.89
CA ILE A 79 1.91 -14.61 3.79
C ILE A 79 2.03 -13.95 5.15
N ASP A 80 3.23 -13.92 5.71
CA ASP A 80 3.49 -13.23 6.96
C ASP A 80 3.67 -11.73 6.72
N LEU A 81 2.68 -10.93 7.11
CA LEU A 81 2.68 -9.48 7.03
C LEU A 81 2.97 -8.81 8.38
N SER A 82 3.52 -9.53 9.34
CA SER A 82 3.82 -9.00 10.68
C SER A 82 4.78 -7.80 10.64
N ARG A 83 5.66 -7.72 9.65
CA ARG A 83 6.56 -6.58 9.43
C ARG A 83 5.83 -5.28 9.13
N PHE A 84 4.61 -5.35 8.59
CA PHE A 84 3.79 -4.20 8.25
C PHE A 84 2.88 -3.75 9.40
N GLY A 85 3.19 -4.17 10.60
CA GLY A 85 2.45 -3.83 11.81
C GLY A 85 2.59 -2.37 12.22
N PHE A 86 1.68 -1.93 13.07
CA PHE A 86 1.64 -0.56 13.60
C PHE A 86 2.82 -0.26 14.54
N GLU A 87 3.44 -1.27 15.11
CA GLU A 87 4.54 -1.14 16.07
C GLU A 87 5.74 -0.40 15.49
N ARG A 88 6.05 -0.60 14.20
CA ARG A 88 7.16 0.09 13.56
C ARG A 88 6.96 1.61 13.48
N ILE A 89 5.70 2.06 13.46
CA ILE A 89 5.37 3.48 13.51
C ILE A 89 5.66 4.05 14.89
N ILE A 90 5.26 3.35 15.94
CA ILE A 90 5.47 3.76 17.33
C ILE A 90 6.97 3.78 17.66
N THR A 91 7.71 2.77 17.24
CA THR A 91 9.15 2.64 17.51
C THR A 91 10.02 3.40 16.50
N ASN A 92 9.42 4.05 15.50
CA ASN A 92 10.12 4.74 14.42
C ASN A 92 11.17 3.86 13.73
N SER A 93 10.77 2.64 13.38
CA SER A 93 11.62 1.61 12.77
C SER A 93 11.18 1.35 11.32
N PRO A 94 11.59 2.20 10.36
CA PRO A 94 11.14 2.09 8.97
C PRO A 94 11.66 0.81 8.30
N ILE A 95 10.88 0.30 7.35
CA ILE A 95 11.30 -0.79 6.48
C ILE A 95 11.95 -0.16 5.24
N PHE A 96 13.23 -0.43 5.03
CA PHE A 96 13.94 0.03 3.84
C PHE A 96 13.81 -0.98 2.72
N GLU A 97 13.29 -0.53 1.59
CA GLU A 97 13.23 -1.30 0.36
C GLU A 97 14.13 -0.66 -0.69
N GLN A 98 14.87 -1.47 -1.43
CA GLN A 98 15.83 -0.96 -2.43
C GLN A 98 15.16 -0.60 -3.76
N ASN A 99 13.94 -1.09 -4.00
CA ASN A 99 13.24 -0.95 -5.29
C ASN A 99 11.94 -0.15 -5.16
N ILE A 100 11.93 0.89 -4.35
CA ILE A 100 10.79 1.81 -4.28
C ILE A 100 10.84 2.71 -5.52
N VAL A 101 9.82 2.63 -6.31
CA VAL A 101 9.65 3.47 -7.50
C VAL A 101 8.79 4.68 -7.16
#